data_eb7c854cf47684f339a2549f64e807b5
#
_entry.id   eb7c854cf47684f339a2549f64e807b5
#
_cell.length_a   1.000
_cell.length_b   1.000
_cell.length_c   1.000
_cell.angle_alpha   90.00
_cell.angle_beta   90.00
_cell.angle_gamma   90.00
#
_symmetry.space_group_name_H-M   'P 1'
#
loop_
_entity.id
_entity.type
_entity.pdbx_description
1 polymer ?
#
loop_
_entity_poly.entity_id
_entity_poly.type
_entity_poly.pdbx_seq_one_letter_code
_entity_poly.pdbx_strand_id
1 'polypeptide(L)'
;MFKEYALTLCRKLAERYGTNPYVTAWHMGNEYGWNNRYDYSDNALNAFRLWCERKYGTIENLNKAWGTTFWGQEMNGFHEVLIPRFMGADSMVNPGQKLDFERFGNDMLLDFYKAERDAIAEICPDKPFTTNFMVSTDQCCMDYADWAEEVDFVSNDHYFHEGESHIDELFCSDALMDSLALGKPWYVMEHSTSAVQWKPLNARKRKGETVRDSIAHVAMGADAINFFQWRASAFGAESFHSALVPHAGEDTKLFRQVCELGAALKTLGDAGVQGTELEQSDTAILFSAESEWATRSETLPSMKLNHWHDVRDWYRAFLNAGTRADIVPLKYDWSAYKTVVLPTVIMLSAEDTQRLADFAAAGGRVVIGYATGLIDENFHTWLGGYPGAGDGLLREMLGIRGEEFNILGAEAEGEPSEIRLSSGAVTRLWQNDVNVDGERAQVLATYEGEEADEWELGGTAAITRNPYGSGETYFVGCDLNVADLTEFVRENIVEDSANVANPTDSDVLHTVRKSADATFDFYLRAARK
;
A
#
# COMPACT_ATOMS: atom_id res chain seq x y z
N MET A 1 33.32 -3.33 -5.64
CA MET A 1 33.49 -3.42 -7.13
C MET A 1 32.26 -2.92 -7.88
N PHE A 2 31.05 -3.55 -7.81
CA PHE A 2 29.85 -3.07 -8.53
C PHE A 2 29.51 -1.61 -8.20
N LYS A 3 29.32 -1.27 -6.92
CA LYS A 3 29.02 0.09 -6.46
C LYS A 3 30.05 1.12 -6.94
N GLU A 4 31.33 0.81 -6.93
CA GLU A 4 32.40 1.71 -7.41
C GLU A 4 32.29 2.02 -8.90
N TYR A 5 31.97 1.00 -9.71
CA TYR A 5 31.74 1.21 -11.14
C TYR A 5 30.46 2.00 -11.41
N ALA A 6 29.38 1.71 -10.69
CA ALA A 6 28.11 2.47 -10.79
C ALA A 6 28.34 3.95 -10.47
N LEU A 7 28.97 4.27 -9.34
CA LEU A 7 29.28 5.66 -8.96
C LEU A 7 30.24 6.35 -9.95
N THR A 8 31.19 5.58 -10.53
CA THR A 8 32.07 6.12 -11.59
C THR A 8 31.26 6.47 -12.84
N LEU A 9 30.29 5.63 -13.25
CA LEU A 9 29.40 5.90 -14.36
C LEU A 9 28.52 7.12 -14.07
N CYS A 10 27.94 7.21 -12.89
CA CYS A 10 27.13 8.35 -12.45
C CYS A 10 27.90 9.67 -12.60
N ARG A 11 29.15 9.72 -12.08
CA ARG A 11 30.00 10.93 -12.23
C ARG A 11 30.28 11.26 -13.70
N LYS A 12 30.58 10.24 -14.54
CA LYS A 12 30.81 10.46 -15.98
C LYS A 12 29.58 10.99 -16.70
N LEU A 13 28.39 10.52 -16.35
CA LEU A 13 27.14 11.03 -16.89
C LEU A 13 26.90 12.47 -16.45
N ALA A 14 27.13 12.78 -15.17
CA ALA A 14 27.01 14.12 -14.63
C ALA A 14 28.00 15.12 -15.27
N GLU A 15 29.29 14.73 -15.40
CA GLU A 15 30.32 15.53 -16.10
C GLU A 15 29.91 15.88 -17.54
N ARG A 16 29.25 14.92 -18.23
CA ARG A 16 28.89 15.09 -19.65
C ARG A 16 27.59 15.84 -19.83
N TYR A 17 26.58 15.58 -19.01
CA TYR A 17 25.20 16.01 -19.25
C TYR A 17 24.67 16.98 -18.20
N GLY A 18 25.34 17.16 -17.06
CA GLY A 18 24.86 17.96 -15.94
C GLY A 18 24.56 19.41 -16.29
N THR A 19 25.34 20.01 -17.21
CA THR A 19 25.12 21.39 -17.70
C THR A 19 24.18 21.49 -18.90
N ASN A 20 23.69 20.37 -19.42
CA ASN A 20 22.79 20.37 -20.56
C ASN A 20 21.41 20.93 -20.15
N PRO A 21 20.91 22.01 -20.76
CA PRO A 21 19.62 22.61 -20.40
C PRO A 21 18.42 21.72 -20.72
N TYR A 22 18.58 20.70 -21.55
CA TYR A 22 17.52 19.75 -21.88
C TYR A 22 17.45 18.55 -20.90
N VAL A 23 18.42 18.38 -20.01
CA VAL A 23 18.33 17.47 -18.88
C VAL A 23 17.69 18.19 -17.72
N THR A 24 16.44 17.91 -17.43
CA THR A 24 15.63 18.63 -16.44
C THR A 24 15.62 17.94 -15.08
N ALA A 25 15.83 16.64 -15.04
CA ALA A 25 15.89 15.83 -13.82
C ALA A 25 16.75 14.58 -14.05
N TRP A 26 17.16 13.94 -12.97
CA TRP A 26 17.85 12.66 -12.97
C TRP A 26 16.93 11.56 -12.44
N HIS A 27 16.71 10.53 -13.23
CA HIS A 27 16.05 9.29 -12.81
C HIS A 27 17.13 8.27 -12.47
N MET A 28 17.19 7.90 -11.18
CA MET A 28 18.23 7.01 -10.64
C MET A 28 17.71 5.57 -10.61
N GLY A 29 18.43 4.65 -11.21
CA GLY A 29 18.03 3.25 -11.27
C GLY A 29 16.62 3.04 -11.81
N ASN A 30 16.20 1.81 -11.98
CA ASN A 30 14.86 1.47 -12.42
C ASN A 30 14.22 0.47 -11.45
N GLU A 31 13.00 0.75 -10.97
CA GLU A 31 12.15 -0.19 -10.23
C GLU A 31 12.90 -0.89 -9.08
N TYR A 32 13.48 -0.11 -8.16
CA TYR A 32 14.12 -0.67 -6.98
C TYR A 32 13.14 -1.55 -6.19
N GLY A 33 13.58 -2.76 -5.84
CA GLY A 33 12.80 -3.70 -5.05
C GLY A 33 11.92 -4.67 -5.85
N TRP A 34 11.72 -4.46 -7.16
CA TRP A 34 10.89 -5.36 -7.97
C TRP A 34 11.46 -6.80 -7.98
N ASN A 35 12.62 -6.99 -8.58
CA ASN A 35 13.27 -8.31 -8.69
C ASN A 35 14.64 -8.36 -8.01
N ASN A 36 15.09 -7.29 -7.37
CA ASN A 36 16.44 -7.14 -6.84
C ASN A 36 16.49 -6.86 -5.33
N ARG A 37 15.39 -7.07 -4.62
CA ARG A 37 15.24 -6.80 -3.19
C ARG A 37 16.10 -7.72 -2.32
N TYR A 38 16.24 -8.98 -2.70
CA TYR A 38 16.94 -9.97 -1.89
C TYR A 38 18.25 -10.36 -2.50
N ASP A 39 19.33 -10.23 -1.72
CA ASP A 39 20.66 -10.73 -2.04
C ASP A 39 21.06 -11.77 -0.98
N TYR A 40 21.32 -12.99 -1.44
CA TYR A 40 21.71 -14.11 -0.59
C TYR A 40 23.22 -14.44 -0.67
N SER A 41 24.03 -13.52 -1.20
CA SER A 41 25.47 -13.67 -1.30
C SER A 41 26.16 -13.57 0.06
N ASP A 42 27.43 -13.98 0.13
CA ASP A 42 28.25 -13.81 1.33
C ASP A 42 28.53 -12.31 1.62
N ASN A 43 28.49 -11.46 0.60
CA ASN A 43 28.59 -10.02 0.79
C ASN A 43 27.34 -9.48 1.52
N ALA A 44 26.15 -9.92 1.10
CA ALA A 44 24.90 -9.56 1.77
C ALA A 44 24.85 -10.10 3.20
N LEU A 45 25.30 -11.34 3.43
CA LEU A 45 25.41 -11.90 4.78
C LEU A 45 26.29 -11.02 5.70
N ASN A 46 27.44 -10.61 5.23
CA ASN A 46 28.33 -9.75 6.02
C ASN A 46 27.72 -8.36 6.25
N ALA A 47 27.06 -7.79 5.24
CA ALA A 47 26.36 -6.52 5.37
C ALA A 47 25.16 -6.61 6.35
N PHE A 48 24.40 -7.70 6.31
CA PHE A 48 23.29 -7.94 7.24
C PHE A 48 23.76 -8.06 8.70
N ARG A 49 24.88 -8.75 8.95
CA ARG A 49 25.50 -8.81 10.28
C ARG A 49 25.85 -7.43 10.82
N LEU A 50 26.47 -6.58 10.00
CA LEU A 50 26.79 -5.20 10.37
C LEU A 50 25.54 -4.34 10.55
N TRP A 51 24.50 -4.57 9.77
CA TRP A 51 23.20 -3.91 9.91
C TRP A 51 22.55 -4.28 11.25
N CYS A 52 22.50 -5.57 11.59
CA CYS A 52 22.02 -6.06 12.88
C CYS A 52 22.83 -5.48 14.05
N GLU A 53 24.17 -5.43 13.93
CA GLU A 53 25.03 -4.84 14.96
C GLU A 53 24.71 -3.35 15.17
N ARG A 54 24.51 -2.59 14.11
CA ARG A 54 24.10 -1.18 14.22
C ARG A 54 22.71 -1.01 14.84
N LYS A 55 21.74 -1.85 14.46
CA LYS A 55 20.36 -1.78 14.95
C LYS A 55 20.25 -2.14 16.43
N TYR A 56 20.88 -3.20 16.86
CA TYR A 56 20.71 -3.78 18.20
C TYR A 56 21.82 -3.42 19.19
N GLY A 57 22.99 -3.04 18.74
CA GLY A 57 24.15 -2.70 19.55
C GLY A 57 24.82 -3.91 20.21
N THR A 58 24.06 -4.83 20.80
CA THR A 58 24.56 -6.06 21.41
C THR A 58 23.81 -7.29 20.92
N ILE A 59 24.46 -8.46 21.02
CA ILE A 59 23.84 -9.72 20.60
C ILE A 59 22.68 -10.13 21.52
N GLU A 60 22.74 -9.75 22.80
CA GLU A 60 21.68 -9.99 23.77
C GLU A 60 20.41 -9.22 23.39
N ASN A 61 20.54 -7.99 22.92
CA ASN A 61 19.40 -7.20 22.43
C ASN A 61 18.79 -7.83 21.17
N LEU A 62 19.62 -8.31 20.23
CA LEU A 62 19.13 -9.03 19.06
C LEU A 62 18.40 -10.31 19.48
N ASN A 63 19.01 -11.12 20.37
CA ASN A 63 18.39 -12.35 20.87
C ASN A 63 17.03 -12.08 21.52
N LYS A 64 16.93 -11.01 22.30
CA LYS A 64 15.67 -10.59 22.89
C LYS A 64 14.65 -10.17 21.83
N ALA A 65 15.04 -9.35 20.87
CA ALA A 65 14.17 -8.84 19.81
C ALA A 65 13.64 -9.95 18.89
N TRP A 66 14.48 -10.94 18.56
CA TRP A 66 14.05 -12.08 17.74
C TRP A 66 13.43 -13.22 18.55
N GLY A 67 13.45 -13.15 19.89
CA GLY A 67 12.94 -14.22 20.74
C GLY A 67 13.68 -15.55 20.56
N THR A 68 15.01 -15.51 20.37
CA THR A 68 15.82 -16.66 19.97
C THR A 68 15.95 -17.76 21.03
N THR A 69 15.54 -17.51 22.26
CA THR A 69 15.38 -18.53 23.30
C THR A 69 14.44 -19.66 22.85
N PHE A 70 13.45 -19.33 22.01
CA PHE A 70 12.57 -20.32 21.41
C PHE A 70 13.37 -21.26 20.47
N TRP A 71 13.20 -22.54 20.64
CA TRP A 71 13.94 -23.63 19.97
C TRP A 71 15.47 -23.57 20.13
N GLY A 72 15.98 -22.82 21.12
CA GLY A 72 17.42 -22.76 21.39
C GLY A 72 18.21 -22.11 20.25
N GLN A 73 17.65 -21.06 19.62
CA GLN A 73 18.28 -20.33 18.51
C GLN A 73 19.20 -19.19 18.99
N GLU A 74 19.49 -19.10 20.30
CA GLU A 74 20.36 -18.05 20.86
C GLU A 74 21.72 -18.02 20.20
N MET A 75 22.18 -16.81 19.90
CA MET A 75 23.47 -16.53 19.28
C MET A 75 24.43 -15.92 20.30
N ASN A 76 25.71 -16.26 20.21
CA ASN A 76 26.76 -15.73 21.10
C ASN A 76 27.47 -14.50 20.51
N GLY A 77 27.21 -14.18 19.25
CA GLY A 77 27.77 -13.00 18.59
C GLY A 77 27.21 -12.80 17.19
N PHE A 78 27.34 -11.57 16.67
CA PHE A 78 26.82 -11.23 15.34
C PHE A 78 27.43 -12.07 14.21
N HIS A 79 28.58 -12.70 14.41
CA HIS A 79 29.18 -13.60 13.44
C HIS A 79 28.36 -14.89 13.22
N GLU A 80 27.47 -15.25 14.15
CA GLU A 80 26.56 -16.39 14.04
C GLU A 80 25.26 -16.05 13.32
N VAL A 81 24.94 -14.76 13.15
CA VAL A 81 23.75 -14.31 12.41
C VAL A 81 23.84 -14.78 10.96
N LEU A 82 22.74 -15.37 10.48
CA LEU A 82 22.58 -15.81 9.09
C LEU A 82 21.47 -15.03 8.41
N ILE A 83 21.53 -14.90 7.09
CA ILE A 83 20.39 -14.44 6.30
C ILE A 83 19.35 -15.59 6.20
N PRO A 84 18.04 -15.28 6.09
CA PRO A 84 16.99 -16.29 6.03
C PRO A 84 17.01 -17.00 4.68
N ARG A 85 17.88 -18.01 4.56
CA ARG A 85 17.97 -18.87 3.37
C ARG A 85 16.95 -19.99 3.49
N PHE A 86 16.32 -20.34 2.39
CA PHE A 86 15.47 -21.50 2.33
C PHE A 86 16.30 -22.77 2.56
N MET A 87 16.02 -23.46 3.66
CA MET A 87 16.80 -24.63 4.11
C MET A 87 16.12 -25.97 3.80
N GLY A 88 15.05 -25.96 3.04
CA GLY A 88 14.23 -27.11 2.69
C GLY A 88 12.73 -26.78 2.80
N ALA A 89 11.87 -27.70 2.32
CA ALA A 89 10.43 -27.46 2.20
C ALA A 89 9.73 -27.15 3.54
N ASP A 90 10.28 -27.63 4.65
CA ASP A 90 9.64 -27.58 5.96
C ASP A 90 10.37 -26.67 6.96
N SER A 91 11.32 -25.82 6.50
CA SER A 91 12.06 -24.97 7.42
C SER A 91 11.33 -23.66 7.67
N MET A 92 10.91 -23.44 8.90
CA MET A 92 10.41 -22.16 9.37
C MET A 92 11.57 -21.27 9.83
N VAL A 93 11.68 -20.09 9.24
CA VAL A 93 12.64 -19.07 9.66
C VAL A 93 12.05 -18.30 10.85
N ASN A 94 12.90 -17.87 11.78
CA ASN A 94 12.50 -16.97 12.86
C ASN A 94 11.83 -15.72 12.26
N PRO A 95 10.59 -15.38 12.66
CA PRO A 95 9.83 -14.31 12.02
C PRO A 95 10.45 -12.92 12.21
N GLY A 96 11.06 -12.63 13.37
CA GLY A 96 11.78 -11.37 13.60
C GLY A 96 13.02 -11.26 12.71
N GLN A 97 13.75 -12.36 12.52
CA GLN A 97 14.88 -12.41 11.58
C GLN A 97 14.44 -12.18 10.13
N LYS A 98 13.32 -12.80 9.72
CA LYS A 98 12.78 -12.63 8.37
C LYS A 98 12.36 -11.17 8.13
N LEU A 99 11.64 -10.58 9.07
CA LEU A 99 11.22 -9.18 9.01
C LEU A 99 12.42 -8.22 8.94
N ASP A 100 13.46 -8.47 9.74
CA ASP A 100 14.68 -7.66 9.67
C ASP A 100 15.43 -7.81 8.36
N PHE A 101 15.33 -8.95 7.70
CA PHE A 101 15.90 -9.12 6.38
C PHE A 101 15.13 -8.34 5.30
N GLU A 102 13.81 -8.16 5.47
CA GLU A 102 13.00 -7.26 4.65
C GLU A 102 13.43 -5.80 4.82
N ARG A 103 13.56 -5.34 6.07
CA ARG A 103 14.07 -4.00 6.43
C ARG A 103 15.46 -3.77 5.87
N PHE A 104 16.35 -4.74 6.04
CA PHE A 104 17.71 -4.68 5.49
C PHE A 104 17.71 -4.55 3.96
N GLY A 105 16.84 -5.29 3.26
CA GLY A 105 16.69 -5.18 1.81
C GLY A 105 16.28 -3.78 1.36
N ASN A 106 15.29 -3.19 2.05
CA ASN A 106 14.86 -1.81 1.83
C ASN A 106 16.02 -0.82 2.03
N ASP A 107 16.67 -0.88 3.19
CA ASP A 107 17.73 0.04 3.57
C ASP A 107 18.93 -0.02 2.62
N MET A 108 19.31 -1.23 2.19
CA MET A 108 20.46 -1.42 1.29
C MET A 108 20.22 -0.84 -0.10
N LEU A 109 19.00 -0.96 -0.62
CA LEU A 109 18.63 -0.38 -1.91
C LEU A 109 18.52 1.15 -1.81
N LEU A 110 17.94 1.66 -0.73
CA LEU A 110 17.87 3.10 -0.46
C LEU A 110 19.27 3.72 -0.31
N ASP A 111 20.17 3.06 0.44
CA ASP A 111 21.58 3.47 0.57
C ASP A 111 22.33 3.44 -0.77
N PHE A 112 21.94 2.55 -1.67
CA PHE A 112 22.52 2.51 -3.00
C PHE A 112 22.02 3.66 -3.87
N TYR A 113 20.71 3.92 -3.86
CA TYR A 113 20.10 5.09 -4.51
C TYR A 113 20.77 6.40 -4.04
N LYS A 114 20.87 6.60 -2.72
CA LYS A 114 21.50 7.79 -2.13
C LYS A 114 22.94 7.97 -2.60
N ALA A 115 23.72 6.91 -2.63
CA ALA A 115 25.11 6.99 -3.09
C ALA A 115 25.23 7.37 -4.57
N GLU A 116 24.36 6.89 -5.44
CA GLU A 116 24.32 7.27 -6.85
C GLU A 116 23.86 8.72 -7.05
N ARG A 117 22.77 9.13 -6.34
CA ARG A 117 22.30 10.52 -6.31
C ARG A 117 23.41 11.48 -5.89
N ASP A 118 24.05 11.19 -4.76
CA ASP A 118 25.09 12.05 -4.20
C ASP A 118 26.28 12.18 -5.15
N ALA A 119 26.68 11.11 -5.82
CA ALA A 119 27.76 11.12 -6.81
C ALA A 119 27.44 12.03 -8.03
N ILE A 120 26.16 12.17 -8.40
CA ILE A 120 25.74 13.12 -9.44
C ILE A 120 25.61 14.54 -8.86
N ALA A 121 25.04 14.68 -7.67
CA ALA A 121 24.82 15.97 -7.00
C ALA A 121 26.13 16.71 -6.70
N GLU A 122 27.25 15.98 -6.45
CA GLU A 122 28.59 16.58 -6.34
C GLU A 122 28.98 17.42 -7.57
N ILE A 123 28.43 17.11 -8.75
CA ILE A 123 28.79 17.75 -10.03
C ILE A 123 27.68 18.69 -10.52
N CYS A 124 26.42 18.32 -10.34
CA CYS A 124 25.26 19.09 -10.78
C CYS A 124 24.15 19.12 -9.71
N PRO A 125 24.33 19.93 -8.65
CA PRO A 125 23.40 19.95 -7.51
C PRO A 125 22.03 20.61 -7.81
N ASP A 126 21.93 21.36 -8.90
CA ASP A 126 20.75 22.17 -9.19
C ASP A 126 19.62 21.41 -9.92
N LYS A 127 19.81 20.12 -10.19
CA LYS A 127 18.82 19.31 -10.88
C LYS A 127 18.14 18.33 -9.93
N PRO A 128 16.82 18.20 -9.99
CA PRO A 128 16.07 17.28 -9.12
C PRO A 128 16.35 15.82 -9.47
N PHE A 129 16.19 14.97 -8.45
CA PHE A 129 16.39 13.53 -8.50
C PHE A 129 15.10 12.79 -8.17
N THR A 130 14.87 11.71 -8.87
CA THR A 130 13.76 10.77 -8.62
C THR A 130 14.16 9.33 -8.93
N THR A 131 13.30 8.40 -8.59
CA THR A 131 13.25 7.04 -9.10
C THR A 131 11.80 6.57 -9.14
N ASN A 132 11.48 5.63 -10.01
CA ASN A 132 10.14 5.10 -10.15
C ASN A 132 9.81 4.11 -9.03
N PHE A 133 8.71 4.35 -8.35
CA PHE A 133 8.13 3.45 -7.36
C PHE A 133 7.29 2.39 -8.07
N MET A 134 6.96 1.32 -7.34
CA MET A 134 6.15 0.20 -7.83
C MET A 134 4.92 0.03 -6.94
N VAL A 135 4.06 1.06 -6.93
CA VAL A 135 2.75 0.97 -6.27
C VAL A 135 1.73 0.53 -7.30
N SER A 136 1.32 -0.72 -7.21
CA SER A 136 0.39 -1.35 -8.16
C SER A 136 -0.63 -2.23 -7.44
N THR A 137 -1.56 -2.82 -8.18
CA THR A 137 -2.61 -3.69 -7.67
C THR A 137 -2.10 -4.80 -6.77
N ASP A 138 -0.98 -5.41 -7.12
CA ASP A 138 -0.51 -6.63 -6.46
C ASP A 138 0.56 -6.37 -5.43
N GLN A 139 1.11 -5.16 -5.40
CA GLN A 139 2.30 -4.91 -4.62
C GLN A 139 2.57 -3.45 -4.29
N CYS A 140 3.18 -3.29 -3.12
CA CYS A 140 3.95 -2.14 -2.72
C CYS A 140 5.27 -2.68 -2.18
N CYS A 141 6.32 -2.66 -3.01
CA CYS A 141 7.51 -3.50 -2.78
C CYS A 141 8.40 -3.03 -1.64
N MET A 142 8.49 -1.71 -1.42
CA MET A 142 9.43 -1.07 -0.51
C MET A 142 8.67 -0.23 0.51
N ASP A 143 9.34 0.23 1.55
CA ASP A 143 8.79 1.30 2.38
C ASP A 143 8.96 2.65 1.67
N TYR A 144 8.07 2.92 0.73
CA TYR A 144 8.15 4.13 -0.09
C TYR A 144 8.00 5.43 0.70
N ALA A 145 7.54 5.37 1.96
CA ALA A 145 7.56 6.54 2.83
C ALA A 145 8.99 6.99 3.16
N ASP A 146 9.92 6.04 3.39
CA ASP A 146 11.34 6.36 3.57
C ASP A 146 11.98 6.87 2.27
N TRP A 147 11.60 6.27 1.14
CA TRP A 147 12.11 6.69 -0.17
C TRP A 147 11.63 8.08 -0.59
N ALA A 148 10.38 8.44 -0.25
CA ALA A 148 9.80 9.74 -0.57
C ALA A 148 10.53 10.91 0.10
N GLU A 149 11.15 10.68 1.25
CA GLU A 149 12.00 11.67 1.93
C GLU A 149 13.31 11.94 1.21
N GLU A 150 13.79 10.99 0.41
CA GLU A 150 15.10 11.03 -0.24
C GLU A 150 15.05 11.43 -1.72
N VAL A 151 13.85 11.56 -2.31
CA VAL A 151 13.65 12.03 -3.69
C VAL A 151 13.14 13.48 -3.69
N ASP A 152 13.46 14.24 -4.74
CA ASP A 152 12.94 15.59 -4.89
C ASP A 152 11.46 15.61 -5.31
N PHE A 153 11.05 14.61 -6.07
CA PHE A 153 9.66 14.31 -6.39
C PHE A 153 9.45 12.82 -6.55
N VAL A 154 8.30 12.32 -6.11
CA VAL A 154 7.96 10.91 -6.27
C VAL A 154 7.44 10.62 -7.67
N SER A 155 7.69 9.41 -8.15
CA SER A 155 7.15 8.93 -9.42
C SER A 155 6.81 7.44 -9.34
N ASN A 156 5.84 7.01 -10.12
CA ASN A 156 5.29 5.65 -10.07
C ASN A 156 5.20 5.03 -11.45
N ASP A 157 5.39 3.71 -11.52
CA ASP A 157 5.05 2.90 -12.67
C ASP A 157 3.72 2.22 -12.46
N HIS A 158 2.78 2.45 -13.37
CA HIS A 158 1.45 1.92 -13.23
C HIS A 158 0.99 1.19 -14.49
N TYR A 159 0.76 -0.11 -14.34
CA TYR A 159 0.28 -1.00 -15.39
C TYR A 159 -0.92 -1.80 -14.90
N PHE A 160 -2.03 -1.75 -15.62
CA PHE A 160 -3.25 -2.42 -15.24
C PHE A 160 -3.17 -3.94 -15.29
N HIS A 161 -3.86 -4.58 -14.35
CA HIS A 161 -4.13 -6.02 -14.42
C HIS A 161 -5.31 -6.32 -15.36
N GLU A 162 -5.31 -7.55 -15.89
CA GLU A 162 -6.37 -8.01 -16.76
C GLU A 162 -7.64 -8.31 -16.00
N GLY A 163 -8.75 -7.97 -16.62
CA GLY A 163 -10.03 -8.48 -16.21
C GLY A 163 -10.76 -7.71 -15.10
N GLU A 164 -10.12 -6.76 -14.44
CA GLU A 164 -10.71 -5.98 -13.36
C GLU A 164 -11.21 -4.60 -13.80
N SER A 165 -11.99 -3.95 -12.95
CA SER A 165 -12.33 -2.53 -13.11
C SER A 165 -11.07 -1.71 -12.88
N HIS A 166 -10.54 -1.16 -13.93
CA HIS A 166 -9.20 -0.59 -13.93
C HIS A 166 -9.09 0.75 -13.22
N ILE A 167 -10.18 1.47 -13.11
CA ILE A 167 -10.13 2.85 -12.61
C ILE A 167 -10.00 2.91 -11.09
N ASP A 168 -10.63 2.00 -10.37
CA ASP A 168 -10.53 1.90 -8.90
C ASP A 168 -9.13 1.44 -8.46
N GLU A 169 -8.50 0.56 -9.24
CA GLU A 169 -7.11 0.16 -9.07
C GLU A 169 -6.15 1.35 -9.22
N LEU A 170 -6.32 2.10 -10.30
CA LEU A 170 -5.53 3.31 -10.56
C LEU A 170 -5.69 4.33 -9.43
N PHE A 171 -6.94 4.60 -9.02
CA PHE A 171 -7.23 5.54 -7.94
C PHE A 171 -6.59 5.10 -6.62
N CYS A 172 -6.61 3.80 -6.31
CA CYS A 172 -5.96 3.24 -5.13
C CYS A 172 -4.44 3.48 -5.14
N SER A 173 -3.77 3.14 -6.25
CA SER A 173 -2.35 3.40 -6.42
C SER A 173 -2.01 4.88 -6.28
N ASP A 174 -2.76 5.73 -6.97
CA ASP A 174 -2.51 7.17 -6.99
C ASP A 174 -2.82 7.85 -5.65
N ALA A 175 -3.77 7.33 -4.87
CA ALA A 175 -4.05 7.84 -3.53
C ALA A 175 -2.86 7.66 -2.59
N LEU A 176 -2.13 6.56 -2.69
CA LEU A 176 -0.87 6.39 -1.95
C LEU A 176 0.22 7.30 -2.52
N MET A 177 0.33 7.40 -3.85
CA MET A 177 1.35 8.26 -4.48
C MET A 177 1.17 9.74 -4.11
N ASP A 178 -0.05 10.24 -4.08
CA ASP A 178 -0.35 11.62 -3.69
C ASP A 178 0.04 11.88 -2.22
N SER A 179 -0.25 10.94 -1.31
CA SER A 179 0.18 11.03 0.08
C SER A 179 1.70 10.98 0.23
N LEU A 180 2.39 10.14 -0.54
CA LEU A 180 3.86 10.07 -0.56
C LEU A 180 4.50 11.35 -1.12
N ALA A 181 3.80 12.06 -1.98
CA ALA A 181 4.29 13.31 -2.56
C ALA A 181 4.38 14.47 -1.55
N LEU A 182 3.64 14.41 -0.43
CA LEU A 182 3.66 15.44 0.63
C LEU A 182 3.43 16.87 0.08
N GLY A 183 2.45 17.02 -0.82
CA GLY A 183 2.12 18.29 -1.47
C GLY A 183 3.10 18.74 -2.56
N LYS A 184 4.08 17.92 -2.92
CA LYS A 184 4.96 18.17 -4.07
C LYS A 184 4.33 17.60 -5.35
N PRO A 185 4.73 18.09 -6.54
CA PRO A 185 4.37 17.44 -7.80
C PRO A 185 4.82 15.98 -7.83
N TRP A 186 4.00 15.10 -8.41
CA TRP A 186 4.38 13.72 -8.64
C TRP A 186 4.09 13.27 -10.08
N TYR A 187 4.76 12.23 -10.57
CA TYR A 187 4.72 11.81 -11.96
C TYR A 187 4.35 10.34 -12.10
N VAL A 188 3.55 10.01 -13.11
CA VAL A 188 3.52 8.66 -13.65
C VAL A 188 4.75 8.52 -14.53
N MET A 189 5.73 7.73 -14.10
CA MET A 189 7.00 7.56 -14.80
C MET A 189 6.87 6.56 -15.93
N GLU A 190 6.12 5.48 -15.71
CA GLU A 190 5.81 4.49 -16.73
C GLU A 190 4.32 4.17 -16.76
N HIS A 191 3.77 4.15 -17.95
CA HIS A 191 2.40 3.74 -18.24
C HIS A 191 2.33 3.12 -19.63
N SER A 192 1.43 2.16 -19.87
CA SER A 192 1.28 1.56 -21.19
C SER A 192 0.28 2.31 -22.05
N THR A 193 0.60 2.47 -23.33
CA THR A 193 -0.36 3.00 -24.30
C THR A 193 -1.46 2.00 -24.66
N SER A 194 -1.18 0.69 -24.53
CA SER A 194 -2.11 -0.41 -24.80
C SER A 194 -1.64 -1.67 -24.09
N ALA A 195 -1.48 -2.81 -24.78
CA ALA A 195 -1.07 -4.07 -24.20
C ALA A 195 0.38 -4.03 -23.68
N VAL A 196 0.62 -4.67 -22.55
CA VAL A 196 1.95 -5.06 -22.05
C VAL A 196 2.35 -6.42 -22.69
N GLN A 197 3.46 -7.07 -22.26
CA GLN A 197 3.84 -8.38 -22.82
C GLN A 197 4.22 -9.43 -21.77
N TRP A 198 4.30 -9.05 -20.49
CA TRP A 198 4.75 -9.95 -19.42
C TRP A 198 3.64 -10.72 -18.71
N LYS A 199 2.38 -10.52 -19.10
CA LYS A 199 1.23 -11.23 -18.53
C LYS A 199 0.89 -12.48 -19.33
N PRO A 200 0.21 -13.47 -18.75
CA PRO A 200 -0.26 -14.65 -19.50
C PRO A 200 -1.19 -14.29 -20.65
N LEU A 201 -1.99 -13.23 -20.51
CA LEU A 201 -2.86 -12.67 -21.54
C LEU A 201 -2.67 -11.15 -21.58
N ASN A 202 -2.26 -10.62 -22.73
CA ASN A 202 -1.94 -9.21 -22.89
C ASN A 202 -3.01 -8.51 -23.75
N ALA A 203 -4.12 -8.14 -23.11
CA ALA A 203 -5.22 -7.46 -23.76
C ALA A 203 -4.86 -6.00 -24.11
N ARG A 204 -5.30 -5.55 -25.29
CA ARG A 204 -5.18 -4.14 -25.66
C ARG A 204 -6.21 -3.29 -24.94
N LYS A 205 -5.91 -2.04 -24.68
CA LYS A 205 -6.88 -1.05 -24.22
C LYS A 205 -8.00 -0.83 -25.24
N ARG A 206 -9.21 -0.59 -24.75
CA ARG A 206 -10.37 -0.26 -25.58
C ARG A 206 -10.28 1.18 -26.09
N LYS A 207 -11.17 1.55 -27.00
CA LYS A 207 -11.21 2.91 -27.55
C LYS A 207 -11.46 3.92 -26.43
N GLY A 208 -10.55 4.88 -26.28
CA GLY A 208 -10.62 5.96 -25.31
C GLY A 208 -9.99 5.65 -23.95
N GLU A 209 -9.69 4.38 -23.62
CA GLU A 209 -9.11 4.02 -22.33
C GLU A 209 -7.73 4.64 -22.12
N THR A 210 -6.87 4.69 -23.15
CA THR A 210 -5.55 5.35 -23.03
C THR A 210 -5.68 6.81 -22.59
N VAL A 211 -6.64 7.55 -23.15
CA VAL A 211 -6.88 8.95 -22.78
C VAL A 211 -7.53 9.03 -21.39
N ARG A 212 -8.58 8.24 -21.15
CA ARG A 212 -9.28 8.21 -19.84
C ARG A 212 -8.33 7.91 -18.69
N ASP A 213 -7.53 6.85 -18.83
CA ASP A 213 -6.64 6.39 -17.75
C ASP A 213 -5.55 7.42 -17.47
N SER A 214 -4.95 8.01 -18.51
CA SER A 214 -3.98 9.08 -18.35
C SER A 214 -4.57 10.34 -17.70
N ILE A 215 -5.80 10.71 -18.06
CA ILE A 215 -6.50 11.85 -17.40
C ILE A 215 -6.90 11.48 -15.97
N ALA A 216 -7.16 10.20 -15.68
CA ALA A 216 -7.45 9.73 -14.33
C ALA A 216 -6.25 9.94 -13.38
N HIS A 217 -5.03 9.62 -13.82
CA HIS A 217 -3.82 9.96 -13.06
C HIS A 217 -3.70 11.47 -12.80
N VAL A 218 -3.97 12.30 -13.82
CA VAL A 218 -3.98 13.78 -13.62
C VAL A 218 -5.04 14.19 -12.62
N ALA A 219 -6.23 13.60 -12.69
CA ALA A 219 -7.33 13.88 -11.75
C ALA A 219 -6.98 13.48 -10.31
N MET A 220 -6.09 12.50 -10.12
CA MET A 220 -5.59 12.02 -8.85
C MET A 220 -4.28 12.68 -8.39
N GLY A 221 -3.84 13.76 -9.02
CA GLY A 221 -2.72 14.57 -8.55
C GLY A 221 -1.47 14.52 -9.43
N ALA A 222 -1.34 13.60 -10.38
CA ALA A 222 -0.16 13.51 -11.23
C ALA A 222 0.02 14.76 -12.11
N ASP A 223 1.24 15.29 -12.17
CA ASP A 223 1.60 16.46 -12.97
C ASP A 223 2.27 16.09 -14.31
N ALA A 224 2.66 14.85 -14.48
CA ALA A 224 3.20 14.35 -15.74
C ALA A 224 2.83 12.88 -15.97
N ILE A 225 2.63 12.53 -17.22
CA ILE A 225 2.37 11.17 -17.67
C ILE A 225 3.43 10.77 -18.68
N ASN A 226 4.27 9.81 -18.31
CA ASN A 226 5.28 9.23 -19.18
C ASN A 226 4.86 7.81 -19.58
N PHE A 227 5.37 7.34 -20.70
CA PHE A 227 5.01 6.05 -21.25
C PHE A 227 6.24 5.18 -21.52
N PHE A 228 6.19 3.97 -21.13
CA PHE A 228 6.99 2.91 -21.71
C PHE A 228 6.23 2.31 -22.89
N GLN A 229 6.69 2.54 -24.16
CA GLN A 229 7.90 3.22 -24.60
C GLN A 229 7.62 4.15 -25.78
N TRP A 230 8.61 4.91 -26.23
CA TRP A 230 8.45 5.79 -27.40
C TRP A 230 8.11 5.03 -28.67
N ARG A 231 8.90 4.03 -29.02
CA ARG A 231 8.72 3.20 -30.21
C ARG A 231 8.83 1.71 -29.87
N ALA A 232 7.89 0.93 -30.38
CA ALA A 232 7.87 -0.51 -30.17
C ALA A 232 9.18 -1.16 -30.67
N SER A 233 9.80 -1.96 -29.81
CA SER A 233 11.06 -2.64 -30.09
C SER A 233 10.86 -3.75 -31.13
N ALA A 234 11.80 -3.90 -32.03
CA ALA A 234 11.73 -4.95 -33.06
C ALA A 234 12.23 -6.32 -32.56
N PHE A 235 12.86 -6.37 -31.39
CA PHE A 235 13.47 -7.58 -30.83
C PHE A 235 13.61 -7.42 -29.30
N GLY A 236 13.93 -8.53 -28.63
CA GLY A 236 14.11 -8.59 -27.18
C GLY A 236 12.83 -9.04 -26.46
N ALA A 237 12.92 -9.17 -25.15
CA ALA A 237 11.84 -9.70 -24.32
C ALA A 237 10.57 -8.82 -24.33
N GLU A 238 10.72 -7.52 -24.62
CA GLU A 238 9.63 -6.53 -24.62
C GLU A 238 9.20 -6.12 -26.04
N SER A 239 9.53 -6.92 -27.05
CA SER A 239 9.21 -6.61 -28.45
C SER A 239 7.71 -6.47 -28.73
N PHE A 240 6.86 -7.09 -27.92
CA PHE A 240 5.40 -6.98 -28.05
C PHE A 240 4.76 -5.99 -27.06
N HIS A 241 5.54 -5.28 -26.26
CA HIS A 241 5.03 -4.19 -25.45
C HIS A 241 4.53 -3.06 -26.34
N SER A 242 3.39 -2.47 -25.99
CA SER A 242 2.86 -1.32 -26.74
C SER A 242 3.78 -0.10 -26.59
N ALA A 243 3.69 0.81 -27.54
CA ALA A 243 4.49 2.02 -27.56
C ALA A 243 3.69 3.19 -28.12
N LEU A 244 4.18 4.42 -27.89
CA LEU A 244 3.60 5.62 -28.50
C LEU A 244 3.58 5.48 -30.03
N VAL A 245 4.69 5.03 -30.61
CA VAL A 245 4.78 4.65 -32.04
C VAL A 245 4.81 3.12 -32.13
N PRO A 246 3.69 2.45 -32.49
CA PRO A 246 3.63 1.00 -32.59
C PRO A 246 4.44 0.46 -33.78
N HIS A 247 4.60 -0.86 -33.89
CA HIS A 247 5.32 -1.51 -35.03
C HIS A 247 4.79 -1.07 -36.38
N ALA A 248 3.48 -0.83 -36.51
CA ALA A 248 2.86 -0.39 -37.75
C ALA A 248 3.10 1.11 -38.08
N GLY A 249 3.83 1.83 -37.21
CA GLY A 249 4.21 3.22 -37.42
C GLY A 249 3.16 4.25 -37.02
N GLU A 250 3.30 5.45 -37.55
CA GLU A 250 2.53 6.63 -37.12
C GLU A 250 1.10 6.65 -37.71
N ASP A 251 0.85 6.04 -38.87
CA ASP A 251 -0.49 5.95 -39.44
C ASP A 251 -1.33 4.84 -38.78
N THR A 252 -1.56 4.94 -37.49
CA THR A 252 -2.30 3.96 -36.68
C THR A 252 -3.36 4.61 -35.81
N LYS A 253 -4.35 3.81 -35.39
CA LYS A 253 -5.37 4.25 -34.45
C LYS A 253 -4.75 4.62 -33.09
N LEU A 254 -3.75 3.85 -32.65
CA LEU A 254 -3.07 4.09 -31.38
C LEU A 254 -2.32 5.41 -31.39
N PHE A 255 -1.53 5.69 -32.42
CA PHE A 255 -0.78 6.94 -32.51
C PHE A 255 -1.71 8.16 -32.57
N ARG A 256 -2.86 8.05 -33.25
CA ARG A 256 -3.89 9.11 -33.22
C ARG A 256 -4.45 9.36 -31.83
N GLN A 257 -4.70 8.30 -31.02
CA GLN A 257 -5.11 8.44 -29.62
C GLN A 257 -4.03 9.10 -28.76
N VAL A 258 -2.76 8.77 -29.01
CA VAL A 258 -1.62 9.44 -28.34
C VAL A 258 -1.59 10.94 -28.66
N CYS A 259 -1.84 11.32 -29.92
CA CYS A 259 -1.94 12.74 -30.30
C CYS A 259 -3.14 13.43 -29.65
N GLU A 260 -4.30 12.74 -29.54
CA GLU A 260 -5.48 13.25 -28.83
C GLU A 260 -5.17 13.47 -27.34
N LEU A 261 -4.49 12.52 -26.70
CA LEU A 261 -4.04 12.64 -25.33
C LEU A 261 -3.10 13.85 -25.14
N GLY A 262 -2.09 13.99 -26.03
CA GLY A 262 -1.16 15.12 -25.96
C GLY A 262 -1.87 16.48 -26.08
N ALA A 263 -2.90 16.58 -26.93
CA ALA A 263 -3.73 17.77 -27.04
C ALA A 263 -4.56 18.03 -25.77
N ALA A 264 -5.13 16.99 -25.17
CA ALA A 264 -5.89 17.09 -23.92
C ALA A 264 -4.99 17.53 -22.75
N LEU A 265 -3.83 16.90 -22.58
CA LEU A 265 -2.86 17.28 -21.54
C LEU A 265 -2.37 18.72 -21.71
N LYS A 266 -2.12 19.13 -22.95
CA LYS A 266 -1.77 20.54 -23.23
C LYS A 266 -2.90 21.50 -22.81
N THR A 267 -4.14 21.15 -23.08
CA THR A 267 -5.30 21.97 -22.69
C THR A 267 -5.40 22.10 -21.17
N LEU A 268 -5.19 21.01 -20.42
CA LEU A 268 -5.16 21.04 -18.94
C LEU A 268 -3.98 21.87 -18.42
N GLY A 269 -2.80 21.75 -19.02
CA GLY A 269 -1.63 22.58 -18.67
C GLY A 269 -1.87 24.06 -18.96
N ASP A 270 -2.42 24.40 -20.13
CA ASP A 270 -2.78 25.80 -20.48
C ASP A 270 -3.86 26.38 -19.54
N ALA A 271 -4.72 25.54 -18.97
CA ALA A 271 -5.71 25.90 -17.98
C ALA A 271 -5.15 26.08 -16.56
N GLY A 272 -3.90 25.65 -16.31
CA GLY A 272 -3.24 25.79 -15.01
C GLY A 272 -3.47 24.64 -14.04
N VAL A 273 -3.78 23.43 -14.52
CA VAL A 273 -3.95 22.23 -13.66
C VAL A 273 -2.62 21.81 -13.04
N GLN A 274 -1.52 21.95 -13.78
CA GLN A 274 -0.20 21.56 -13.29
C GLN A 274 0.19 22.35 -12.03
N GLY A 275 0.71 21.67 -11.01
CA GLY A 275 1.08 22.26 -9.73
C GLY A 275 -0.09 22.54 -8.79
N THR A 276 -1.32 22.09 -9.13
CA THR A 276 -2.46 22.11 -8.19
C THR A 276 -2.43 20.85 -7.32
N GLU A 277 -2.96 20.95 -6.11
CA GLU A 277 -3.01 19.85 -5.14
C GLU A 277 -4.36 19.10 -5.22
N LEU A 278 -4.34 17.79 -5.03
CA LEU A 278 -5.53 17.00 -4.84
C LEU A 278 -6.22 17.37 -3.52
N GLU A 279 -7.53 17.57 -3.54
CA GLU A 279 -8.27 17.88 -2.32
C GLU A 279 -8.21 16.69 -1.34
N GLN A 280 -7.75 16.93 -0.10
CA GLN A 280 -7.69 15.93 0.94
C GLN A 280 -9.08 15.39 1.28
N SER A 281 -9.18 14.09 1.48
CA SER A 281 -10.40 13.44 1.96
C SER A 281 -10.63 13.65 3.46
N ASP A 282 -11.84 13.38 3.94
CA ASP A 282 -12.13 13.31 5.37
C ASP A 282 -11.60 12.01 6.02
N THR A 283 -11.28 10.99 5.23
CA THR A 283 -10.88 9.65 5.69
C THR A 283 -9.50 9.28 5.17
N ALA A 284 -8.65 8.77 6.06
CA ALA A 284 -7.38 8.11 5.74
C ALA A 284 -7.50 6.59 5.94
N ILE A 285 -7.07 5.80 4.97
CA ILE A 285 -6.78 4.38 5.12
C ILE A 285 -5.29 4.26 5.38
N LEU A 286 -4.91 3.71 6.54
CA LEU A 286 -3.51 3.66 6.96
C LEU A 286 -2.82 2.43 6.36
N PHE A 287 -1.72 2.68 5.66
CA PHE A 287 -0.86 1.66 5.05
C PHE A 287 0.45 1.52 5.83
N SER A 288 0.88 0.28 6.05
CA SER A 288 2.15 -0.05 6.70
C SER A 288 2.95 -1.04 5.86
N ALA A 289 4.08 -0.62 5.32
CA ALA A 289 4.99 -1.51 4.58
C ALA A 289 5.50 -2.66 5.46
N GLU A 290 5.74 -2.42 6.74
CA GLU A 290 6.16 -3.46 7.69
C GLU A 290 5.06 -4.49 7.94
N SER A 291 3.78 -4.07 8.05
CA SER A 291 2.65 -4.98 8.11
C SER A 291 2.51 -5.80 6.82
N GLU A 292 2.72 -5.18 5.66
CA GLU A 292 2.72 -5.89 4.37
C GLU A 292 3.82 -6.96 4.33
N TRP A 293 5.03 -6.65 4.82
CA TRP A 293 6.11 -7.65 4.91
C TRP A 293 5.80 -8.74 5.93
N ALA A 294 5.24 -8.38 7.07
CA ALA A 294 4.88 -9.33 8.12
C ALA A 294 3.81 -10.32 7.65
N THR A 295 2.82 -9.89 6.85
CA THR A 295 1.78 -10.79 6.31
C THR A 295 2.32 -11.89 5.38
N ARG A 296 3.57 -11.77 4.90
CA ARG A 296 4.25 -12.80 4.11
C ARG A 296 4.94 -13.87 4.95
N SER A 297 4.78 -13.85 6.27
CA SER A 297 5.38 -14.85 7.15
C SER A 297 4.56 -16.13 7.21
N GLU A 298 5.24 -17.27 7.04
CA GLU A 298 4.65 -18.61 7.17
C GLU A 298 4.26 -18.94 8.62
N THR A 299 4.64 -18.10 9.59
CA THR A 299 4.34 -18.30 11.02
C THR A 299 3.03 -17.66 11.46
N LEU A 300 2.36 -16.92 10.58
CA LEU A 300 1.04 -16.35 10.83
C LEU A 300 -0.06 -17.41 10.78
N PRO A 301 -1.22 -17.16 11.41
CA PRO A 301 -2.36 -18.09 11.40
C PRO A 301 -2.87 -18.41 9.99
N SER A 302 -2.70 -17.51 9.03
CA SER A 302 -3.05 -17.75 7.63
C SER A 302 -2.06 -17.09 6.68
N MET A 303 -1.61 -17.84 5.68
CA MET A 303 -0.81 -17.31 4.56
C MET A 303 -1.65 -16.56 3.51
N LYS A 304 -2.96 -16.45 3.72
CA LYS A 304 -3.86 -15.68 2.85
C LYS A 304 -4.01 -14.23 3.30
N LEU A 305 -3.46 -13.86 4.46
CA LEU A 305 -3.42 -12.47 4.90
C LEU A 305 -2.59 -11.65 3.92
N ASN A 306 -3.11 -10.51 3.50
CA ASN A 306 -2.42 -9.58 2.62
C ASN A 306 -2.88 -8.16 2.92
N HIS A 307 -2.03 -7.40 3.59
CA HIS A 307 -2.37 -6.05 4.03
C HIS A 307 -2.69 -5.11 2.85
N TRP A 308 -1.91 -5.16 1.77
CA TRP A 308 -2.15 -4.31 0.60
C TRP A 308 -3.48 -4.61 -0.10
N HIS A 309 -3.87 -5.89 -0.18
CA HIS A 309 -5.17 -6.25 -0.75
C HIS A 309 -6.33 -5.75 0.12
N ASP A 310 -6.22 -5.84 1.45
CA ASP A 310 -7.25 -5.31 2.35
C ASP A 310 -7.35 -3.78 2.27
N VAL A 311 -6.22 -3.07 2.19
CA VAL A 311 -6.19 -1.61 1.93
C VAL A 311 -6.96 -1.29 0.64
N ARG A 312 -6.71 -2.02 -0.43
CA ARG A 312 -7.38 -1.85 -1.71
C ARG A 312 -8.88 -2.14 -1.63
N ASP A 313 -9.29 -3.19 -0.93
CA ASP A 313 -10.70 -3.57 -0.82
C ASP A 313 -11.49 -2.55 0.02
N TRP A 314 -10.90 -2.02 1.08
CA TRP A 314 -11.45 -0.88 1.82
C TRP A 314 -11.54 0.38 0.95
N TYR A 315 -10.50 0.68 0.19
CA TYR A 315 -10.51 1.83 -0.73
C TYR A 315 -11.64 1.73 -1.77
N ARG A 316 -11.81 0.53 -2.37
CA ARG A 316 -12.92 0.24 -3.28
C ARG A 316 -14.29 0.40 -2.60
N ALA A 317 -14.41 -0.01 -1.35
CA ALA A 317 -15.64 0.15 -0.59
C ALA A 317 -16.01 1.63 -0.42
N PHE A 318 -15.05 2.51 -0.14
CA PHE A 318 -15.26 3.96 -0.10
C PHE A 318 -15.70 4.51 -1.46
N LEU A 319 -15.04 4.14 -2.55
CA LEU A 319 -15.44 4.56 -3.89
C LEU A 319 -16.87 4.10 -4.24
N ASN A 320 -17.22 2.86 -3.91
CA ASN A 320 -18.55 2.31 -4.12
C ASN A 320 -19.60 2.97 -3.22
N ALA A 321 -19.21 3.47 -2.06
CA ALA A 321 -20.06 4.26 -1.18
C ALA A 321 -20.27 5.71 -1.68
N GLY A 322 -19.59 6.10 -2.76
CA GLY A 322 -19.70 7.43 -3.37
C GLY A 322 -18.80 8.49 -2.75
N THR A 323 -17.79 8.07 -2.01
CA THR A 323 -16.80 8.98 -1.40
C THR A 323 -15.38 8.48 -1.69
N ARG A 324 -14.38 9.33 -1.49
CA ARG A 324 -12.96 8.97 -1.60
C ARG A 324 -12.33 8.92 -0.22
N ALA A 325 -11.36 8.03 -0.05
CA ALA A 325 -10.42 8.05 1.06
C ALA A 325 -9.00 8.34 0.52
N ASP A 326 -8.12 8.85 1.34
CA ASP A 326 -6.69 8.90 1.04
C ASP A 326 -6.02 7.64 1.60
N ILE A 327 -4.94 7.17 0.98
CA ILE A 327 -4.12 6.09 1.54
C ILE A 327 -2.86 6.71 2.08
N VAL A 328 -2.67 6.64 3.40
CA VAL A 328 -1.62 7.37 4.11
C VAL A 328 -0.69 6.41 4.83
N PRO A 329 0.64 6.51 4.66
CA PRO A 329 1.56 5.73 5.46
C PRO A 329 1.32 5.91 6.96
N LEU A 330 1.25 4.80 7.72
CA LEU A 330 0.99 4.80 9.17
C LEU A 330 1.95 5.74 9.93
N LYS A 331 3.19 5.84 9.50
CA LYS A 331 4.22 6.69 10.12
C LYS A 331 4.07 8.19 9.82
N TYR A 332 3.24 8.60 8.85
CA TYR A 332 2.98 10.00 8.56
C TYR A 332 2.03 10.65 9.57
N ASP A 333 1.82 11.95 9.48
CA ASP A 333 0.80 12.65 10.27
C ASP A 333 -0.57 12.54 9.57
N TRP A 334 -1.50 11.91 10.25
CA TRP A 334 -2.90 11.76 9.83
C TRP A 334 -3.88 12.43 10.78
N SER A 335 -3.40 13.31 11.67
CA SER A 335 -4.23 13.98 12.68
C SER A 335 -5.27 14.95 12.11
N ALA A 336 -5.09 15.41 10.87
CA ALA A 336 -6.03 16.30 10.18
C ALA A 336 -7.28 15.61 9.63
N TYR A 337 -7.30 14.28 9.56
CA TYR A 337 -8.46 13.51 9.09
C TYR A 337 -9.55 13.44 10.16
N LYS A 338 -10.79 13.15 9.74
CA LYS A 338 -11.90 12.88 10.67
C LYS A 338 -12.00 11.40 11.04
N THR A 339 -11.64 10.54 10.08
CA THR A 339 -11.68 9.09 10.21
C THR A 339 -10.35 8.48 9.79
N VAL A 340 -9.87 7.51 10.56
CA VAL A 340 -8.75 6.65 10.17
C VAL A 340 -9.19 5.19 10.18
N VAL A 341 -8.80 4.44 9.14
CA VAL A 341 -9.12 3.03 8.95
C VAL A 341 -7.83 2.23 8.89
N LEU A 342 -7.74 1.16 9.65
CA LEU A 342 -6.59 0.26 9.71
C LEU A 342 -6.99 -1.14 9.20
N PRO A 343 -6.93 -1.40 7.88
CA PRO A 343 -7.19 -2.73 7.34
C PRO A 343 -5.99 -3.64 7.62
N THR A 344 -6.17 -4.68 8.40
CA THR A 344 -5.14 -5.72 8.62
C THR A 344 -3.74 -5.16 8.90
N VAL A 345 -3.64 -4.06 9.66
CA VAL A 345 -2.35 -3.51 10.15
C VAL A 345 -1.86 -4.43 11.26
N ILE A 346 -1.36 -5.61 10.85
CA ILE A 346 -1.04 -6.72 11.77
C ILE A 346 0.02 -6.32 12.80
N MET A 347 0.98 -5.51 12.36
CA MET A 347 2.03 -4.95 13.21
C MET A 347 1.65 -3.54 13.65
N LEU A 348 1.47 -3.36 14.95
CA LEU A 348 1.15 -2.07 15.53
C LEU A 348 1.98 -1.88 16.81
N SER A 349 2.78 -0.82 16.84
CA SER A 349 3.60 -0.48 17.99
C SER A 349 2.77 0.09 19.13
N ALA A 350 3.35 0.14 20.34
CA ALA A 350 2.72 0.81 21.47
C ALA A 350 2.55 2.33 21.20
N GLU A 351 3.50 2.96 20.52
CA GLU A 351 3.45 4.37 20.14
C GLU A 351 2.31 4.64 19.14
N ASP A 352 2.19 3.85 18.09
CA ASP A 352 1.09 4.01 17.12
C ASP A 352 -0.27 3.76 17.76
N THR A 353 -0.35 2.77 18.67
CA THR A 353 -1.58 2.51 19.43
C THR A 353 -1.97 3.73 20.29
N GLN A 354 -0.99 4.38 20.92
CA GLN A 354 -1.24 5.60 21.71
C GLN A 354 -1.71 6.76 20.81
N ARG A 355 -1.09 6.94 19.62
CA ARG A 355 -1.54 7.96 18.64
C ARG A 355 -2.99 7.75 18.23
N LEU A 356 -3.41 6.50 18.01
CA LEU A 356 -4.80 6.15 17.67
C LEU A 356 -5.75 6.45 18.84
N ALA A 357 -5.35 6.11 20.05
CA ALA A 357 -6.14 6.40 21.26
C ALA A 357 -6.31 7.92 21.48
N ASP A 358 -5.23 8.69 21.32
CA ASP A 358 -5.26 10.15 21.43
C ASP A 358 -6.15 10.78 20.35
N PHE A 359 -6.07 10.29 19.11
CA PHE A 359 -6.91 10.74 18.00
C PHE A 359 -8.40 10.47 18.27
N ALA A 360 -8.76 9.27 18.70
CA ALA A 360 -10.14 8.94 19.05
C ALA A 360 -10.61 9.78 20.26
N ALA A 361 -9.77 9.92 21.29
CA ALA A 361 -10.12 10.71 22.47
C ALA A 361 -10.37 12.19 22.15
N ALA A 362 -9.69 12.74 21.13
CA ALA A 362 -9.85 14.11 20.66
C ALA A 362 -11.09 14.33 19.78
N GLY A 363 -11.82 13.28 19.39
CA GLY A 363 -13.06 13.39 18.61
C GLY A 363 -12.99 12.70 17.25
N GLY A 364 -11.85 12.05 16.93
CA GLY A 364 -11.69 11.29 15.70
C GLY A 364 -12.45 9.96 15.72
N ARG A 365 -12.67 9.40 14.55
CA ARG A 365 -13.23 8.06 14.35
C ARG A 365 -12.11 7.10 13.93
N VAL A 366 -11.98 5.97 14.64
CA VAL A 366 -10.98 4.93 14.34
C VAL A 366 -11.70 3.64 13.98
N VAL A 367 -11.39 3.08 12.82
CA VAL A 367 -11.92 1.80 12.36
C VAL A 367 -10.79 0.79 12.32
N ILE A 368 -10.91 -0.27 13.10
CA ILE A 368 -9.93 -1.35 13.21
C ILE A 368 -10.48 -2.59 12.49
N GLY A 369 -9.77 -3.04 11.46
CA GLY A 369 -10.05 -4.27 10.76
C GLY A 369 -9.50 -5.50 11.49
N TYR A 370 -9.97 -6.67 11.08
CA TYR A 370 -9.51 -7.94 11.60
C TYR A 370 -7.97 -8.08 11.48
N ALA A 371 -7.37 -8.94 12.32
CA ALA A 371 -5.93 -9.16 12.40
C ALA A 371 -5.06 -7.91 12.66
N THR A 372 -5.64 -6.72 12.88
CA THR A 372 -4.89 -5.51 13.24
C THR A 372 -4.38 -5.61 14.69
N GLY A 373 -3.10 -5.24 14.92
CA GLY A 373 -2.51 -5.17 16.25
C GLY A 373 -2.28 -6.53 16.93
N LEU A 374 -1.96 -7.57 16.16
CA LEU A 374 -1.60 -8.90 16.68
C LEU A 374 -0.17 -8.97 17.18
N ILE A 375 0.76 -8.27 16.52
CA ILE A 375 2.20 -8.32 16.80
C ILE A 375 2.79 -6.91 16.99
N ASP A 376 3.92 -6.88 17.71
CA ASP A 376 4.75 -5.68 17.87
C ASP A 376 5.80 -5.57 16.73
N GLU A 377 6.64 -4.54 16.79
CA GLU A 377 7.70 -4.24 15.82
C GLU A 377 8.83 -5.29 15.74
N ASN A 378 8.86 -6.24 16.67
CA ASN A 378 9.79 -7.37 16.71
C ASN A 378 9.15 -8.70 16.29
N PHE A 379 7.92 -8.67 15.83
CA PHE A 379 7.10 -9.84 15.54
C PHE A 379 6.68 -10.64 16.79
N HIS A 380 6.64 -10.01 17.98
CA HIS A 380 6.13 -10.66 19.18
C HIS A 380 4.62 -10.47 19.27
N THR A 381 3.92 -11.54 19.61
CA THR A 381 2.47 -11.47 19.83
C THR A 381 2.16 -10.73 21.13
N TRP A 382 1.25 -9.77 21.07
CA TRP A 382 0.72 -9.11 22.25
C TRP A 382 -0.08 -10.08 23.10
N LEU A 383 0.08 -10.00 24.43
CA LEU A 383 -0.58 -10.91 25.36
C LEU A 383 -1.86 -10.30 25.95
N GLY A 384 -2.71 -11.16 26.55
CA GLY A 384 -3.90 -10.78 27.30
C GLY A 384 -5.18 -10.69 26.49
N GLY A 385 -5.18 -11.16 25.24
CA GLY A 385 -6.32 -11.21 24.32
C GLY A 385 -6.17 -10.28 23.11
N TYR A 386 -7.02 -10.43 22.13
CA TYR A 386 -6.95 -9.76 20.83
C TYR A 386 -7.99 -8.61 20.71
N PRO A 387 -7.70 -7.58 19.88
CA PRO A 387 -6.36 -7.16 19.46
C PRO A 387 -5.55 -6.66 20.65
N GLY A 388 -4.24 -6.97 20.69
CA GLY A 388 -3.43 -6.78 21.90
C GLY A 388 -2.57 -5.55 21.96
N ALA A 389 -2.41 -4.81 20.86
CA ALA A 389 -1.44 -3.74 20.71
C ALA A 389 -1.49 -2.70 21.85
N GLY A 390 -0.30 -2.16 22.18
CA GLY A 390 -0.13 -1.19 23.24
C GLY A 390 -0.42 -1.77 24.65
N ASP A 391 -0.01 -3.01 24.91
CA ASP A 391 -0.28 -3.71 26.17
C ASP A 391 -1.78 -3.75 26.55
N GLY A 392 -2.66 -3.78 25.55
CA GLY A 392 -4.10 -3.83 25.71
C GLY A 392 -4.82 -2.50 25.58
N LEU A 393 -4.12 -1.39 25.34
CA LEU A 393 -4.76 -0.10 25.09
C LEU A 393 -5.72 -0.17 23.89
N LEU A 394 -5.36 -0.93 22.83
CA LEU A 394 -6.24 -1.12 21.68
C LEU A 394 -7.55 -1.81 22.05
N ARG A 395 -7.52 -2.82 22.94
CA ARG A 395 -8.73 -3.47 23.47
C ARG A 395 -9.58 -2.50 24.29
N GLU A 396 -8.92 -1.70 25.15
CA GLU A 396 -9.60 -0.72 25.99
C GLU A 396 -10.34 0.32 25.16
N MET A 397 -9.70 0.86 24.12
CA MET A 397 -10.34 1.85 23.25
C MET A 397 -11.47 1.26 22.41
N LEU A 398 -11.42 -0.04 22.09
CA LEU A 398 -12.46 -0.74 21.36
C LEU A 398 -13.60 -1.25 22.28
N GLY A 399 -13.37 -1.34 23.59
CA GLY A 399 -14.32 -1.90 24.55
C GLY A 399 -14.58 -3.38 24.35
N ILE A 400 -13.58 -4.13 23.89
CA ILE A 400 -13.68 -5.56 23.61
C ILE A 400 -12.45 -6.32 24.10
N ARG A 401 -12.60 -7.64 24.21
CA ARG A 401 -11.50 -8.57 24.42
C ARG A 401 -11.72 -9.83 23.60
N GLY A 402 -10.88 -10.04 22.59
CA GLY A 402 -10.85 -11.29 21.84
C GLY A 402 -10.14 -12.39 22.63
N GLU A 403 -10.73 -13.57 22.66
CA GLU A 403 -10.14 -14.74 23.31
C GLU A 403 -9.37 -15.57 22.29
N GLU A 404 -9.95 -15.73 21.11
CA GLU A 404 -9.43 -16.54 20.04
C GLU A 404 -9.83 -15.95 18.68
N PHE A 405 -9.34 -16.52 17.60
CA PHE A 405 -9.82 -16.27 16.25
C PHE A 405 -9.95 -17.59 15.51
N ASN A 406 -10.97 -17.68 14.70
CA ASN A 406 -11.19 -18.81 13.81
C ASN A 406 -10.68 -18.48 12.41
N ILE A 407 -10.12 -19.49 11.71
CA ILE A 407 -9.69 -19.39 10.33
C ILE A 407 -10.46 -20.44 9.52
N LEU A 408 -11.38 -19.99 8.68
CA LEU A 408 -12.05 -20.88 7.75
C LEU A 408 -11.07 -21.27 6.63
N GLY A 409 -10.83 -22.57 6.51
CA GLY A 409 -10.00 -23.11 5.44
C GLY A 409 -10.75 -23.08 4.10
N ALA A 410 -10.04 -22.88 2.98
CA ALA A 410 -10.50 -23.45 1.74
C ALA A 410 -10.28 -24.95 1.87
N GLU A 411 -11.32 -25.72 2.06
CA GLU A 411 -11.24 -27.17 2.00
C GLU A 411 -10.80 -27.60 0.59
N ALA A 412 -9.96 -28.62 0.51
CA ALA A 412 -9.36 -29.05 -0.75
C ALA A 412 -10.40 -29.60 -1.76
N GLU A 413 -11.63 -29.87 -1.33
CA GLU A 413 -12.71 -30.44 -2.14
C GLU A 413 -14.09 -29.95 -1.66
N GLY A 414 -14.48 -28.71 -1.96
CA GLY A 414 -15.82 -28.21 -1.65
C GLY A 414 -16.01 -26.71 -1.84
N GLU A 415 -17.23 -26.23 -1.70
CA GLU A 415 -17.50 -24.81 -1.56
C GLU A 415 -16.80 -24.31 -0.28
N PRO A 416 -16.15 -23.11 -0.30
CA PRO A 416 -15.53 -22.58 0.89
C PRO A 416 -16.59 -22.38 1.98
N SER A 417 -16.31 -22.88 3.19
CA SER A 417 -17.13 -22.59 4.36
C SER A 417 -17.31 -21.10 4.54
N GLU A 418 -18.51 -20.67 4.89
CA GLU A 418 -18.83 -19.26 5.13
C GLU A 418 -19.70 -19.11 6.37
N ILE A 419 -19.42 -18.07 7.16
CA ILE A 419 -20.25 -17.70 8.30
C ILE A 419 -21.02 -16.43 7.96
N ARG A 420 -22.32 -16.44 8.24
CA ARG A 420 -23.20 -15.28 8.05
C ARG A 420 -23.19 -14.39 9.29
N LEU A 421 -23.40 -13.12 9.06
CA LEU A 421 -23.63 -12.13 10.10
C LEU A 421 -25.12 -11.75 10.18
N SER A 422 -25.56 -11.30 11.33
CA SER A 422 -26.92 -10.77 11.55
C SER A 422 -27.27 -9.59 10.65
N SER A 423 -26.27 -8.89 10.11
CA SER A 423 -26.42 -7.85 9.09
C SER A 423 -26.73 -8.40 7.69
N GLY A 424 -26.56 -9.69 7.46
CA GLY A 424 -26.63 -10.35 6.16
C GLY A 424 -25.28 -10.46 5.43
N ALA A 425 -24.22 -9.85 5.94
CA ALA A 425 -22.87 -9.97 5.42
C ALA A 425 -22.32 -11.39 5.62
N VAL A 426 -21.22 -11.72 4.92
CA VAL A 426 -20.59 -13.05 4.95
C VAL A 426 -19.09 -12.93 5.09
N THR A 427 -18.52 -13.76 5.98
CA THR A 427 -17.07 -13.90 6.19
C THR A 427 -16.59 -15.28 5.75
N ARG A 428 -15.36 -15.39 5.20
CA ARG A 428 -14.81 -16.61 4.60
C ARG A 428 -13.41 -16.97 5.01
N LEU A 429 -12.68 -16.09 5.66
CA LEU A 429 -11.29 -16.32 6.04
C LEU A 429 -11.07 -16.21 7.55
N TRP A 430 -11.47 -15.10 8.14
CA TRP A 430 -11.09 -14.75 9.50
C TRP A 430 -12.29 -14.32 10.34
N GLN A 431 -12.43 -14.87 11.53
CA GLN A 431 -13.45 -14.49 12.51
C GLN A 431 -12.79 -14.36 13.88
N ASN A 432 -12.89 -13.19 14.50
CA ASN A 432 -12.50 -13.01 15.89
C ASN A 432 -13.64 -13.43 16.83
N ASP A 433 -13.32 -14.26 17.82
CA ASP A 433 -14.21 -14.51 18.97
C ASP A 433 -13.96 -13.44 20.01
N VAL A 434 -14.89 -12.48 20.13
CA VAL A 434 -14.71 -11.32 21.00
C VAL A 434 -15.84 -11.21 22.02
N ASN A 435 -15.43 -10.97 23.26
CA ASN A 435 -16.31 -10.54 24.33
C ASN A 435 -16.38 -9.01 24.35
N VAL A 436 -17.57 -8.49 24.46
CA VAL A 436 -17.79 -7.06 24.64
C VAL A 436 -17.62 -6.71 26.12
N ASP A 437 -16.71 -5.78 26.44
CA ASP A 437 -16.44 -5.36 27.79
C ASP A 437 -17.37 -4.22 28.21
N GLY A 438 -18.28 -4.55 29.10
CA GLY A 438 -19.14 -3.60 29.78
C GLY A 438 -20.33 -3.05 28.97
N GLU A 439 -20.92 -1.96 29.50
CA GLU A 439 -22.14 -1.35 28.95
C GLU A 439 -21.88 -0.34 27.81
N ARG A 440 -20.62 -0.06 27.45
CA ARG A 440 -20.25 1.02 26.53
C ARG A 440 -20.19 0.60 25.07
N ALA A 441 -19.63 -0.56 24.79
CA ALA A 441 -19.51 -1.03 23.42
C ALA A 441 -20.84 -1.61 22.92
N GLN A 442 -21.24 -1.16 21.73
CA GLN A 442 -22.43 -1.60 21.04
C GLN A 442 -22.06 -2.67 20.01
N VAL A 443 -22.77 -3.80 20.03
CA VAL A 443 -22.68 -4.83 18.99
C VAL A 443 -23.54 -4.37 17.80
N LEU A 444 -22.90 -4.26 16.63
CA LEU A 444 -23.56 -3.91 15.37
C LEU A 444 -23.96 -5.13 14.56
N ALA A 445 -23.15 -6.20 14.64
CA ALA A 445 -23.45 -7.48 14.00
C ALA A 445 -22.88 -8.63 14.83
N THR A 446 -23.56 -9.78 14.80
CA THR A 446 -23.16 -11.04 15.41
C THR A 446 -22.99 -12.11 14.35
N TYR A 447 -22.21 -13.16 14.65
CA TYR A 447 -22.15 -14.36 13.81
C TYR A 447 -23.42 -15.18 13.98
N GLU A 448 -23.94 -15.77 12.89
CA GLU A 448 -25.18 -16.54 12.86
C GLU A 448 -25.08 -17.79 11.98
N GLY A 449 -25.94 -18.77 12.27
CA GLY A 449 -26.13 -19.98 11.48
C GLY A 449 -25.41 -21.21 12.06
N GLU A 450 -25.70 -22.37 11.49
CA GLU A 450 -25.18 -23.66 11.96
C GLU A 450 -23.64 -23.71 11.94
N GLU A 451 -23.02 -23.12 10.90
CA GLU A 451 -21.57 -23.04 10.80
C GLU A 451 -20.96 -22.22 11.94
N ALA A 452 -21.57 -21.09 12.31
CA ALA A 452 -21.13 -20.28 13.45
C ALA A 452 -21.29 -21.04 14.78
N ASP A 453 -22.36 -21.83 14.94
CA ASP A 453 -22.60 -22.64 16.13
C ASP A 453 -21.58 -23.79 16.25
N GLU A 454 -21.16 -24.40 15.15
CA GLU A 454 -20.11 -25.41 15.13
C GLU A 454 -18.76 -24.91 15.64
N TRP A 455 -18.46 -23.63 15.40
CA TRP A 455 -17.24 -22.95 15.85
C TRP A 455 -17.42 -22.20 17.19
N GLU A 456 -18.53 -22.38 17.88
CA GLU A 456 -18.87 -21.67 19.12
C GLU A 456 -18.91 -20.14 18.99
N LEU A 457 -19.08 -19.62 17.75
CA LEU A 457 -19.16 -18.20 17.44
C LEU A 457 -20.61 -17.67 17.41
N GLY A 458 -21.62 -18.58 17.38
CA GLY A 458 -23.02 -18.21 17.24
C GLY A 458 -23.48 -17.23 18.32
N GLY A 459 -23.93 -16.03 17.88
CA GLY A 459 -24.34 -14.95 18.74
C GLY A 459 -23.22 -14.06 19.31
N THR A 460 -21.95 -14.42 19.11
CA THR A 460 -20.83 -13.53 19.53
C THR A 460 -20.67 -12.35 18.58
N ALA A 461 -20.00 -11.28 19.05
CA ALA A 461 -19.88 -10.03 18.31
C ALA A 461 -18.90 -10.14 17.13
N ALA A 462 -19.34 -9.82 15.94
CA ALA A 462 -18.51 -9.73 14.73
C ALA A 462 -18.09 -8.28 14.41
N ILE A 463 -19.00 -7.32 14.61
CA ILE A 463 -18.75 -5.89 14.39
C ILE A 463 -19.23 -5.13 15.62
N THR A 464 -18.39 -4.22 16.13
CA THR A 464 -18.73 -3.40 17.32
C THR A 464 -18.40 -1.93 17.10
N ARG A 465 -19.05 -1.07 17.90
CA ARG A 465 -18.79 0.36 18.03
C ARG A 465 -18.62 0.72 19.49
N ASN A 466 -17.62 1.53 19.83
CA ASN A 466 -17.41 2.00 21.20
C ASN A 466 -17.15 3.50 21.23
N PRO A 467 -17.87 4.29 22.04
CA PRO A 467 -17.48 5.67 22.35
C PRO A 467 -16.15 5.70 23.09
N TYR A 468 -15.21 6.53 22.65
CA TYR A 468 -13.92 6.70 23.32
C TYR A 468 -13.52 8.17 23.37
N GLY A 469 -13.41 8.73 24.59
CA GLY A 469 -13.20 10.16 24.77
C GLY A 469 -14.34 10.99 24.16
N SER A 470 -14.01 11.87 23.23
CA SER A 470 -14.98 12.66 22.46
C SER A 470 -15.32 12.06 21.10
N GLY A 471 -14.65 10.99 20.68
CA GLY A 471 -14.85 10.31 19.42
C GLY A 471 -15.38 8.89 19.60
N GLU A 472 -15.07 8.04 18.64
CA GLU A 472 -15.59 6.69 18.60
C GLU A 472 -14.65 5.73 17.89
N THR A 473 -14.77 4.45 18.18
CA THR A 473 -14.01 3.38 17.56
C THR A 473 -14.94 2.30 17.04
N TYR A 474 -14.54 1.67 15.94
CA TYR A 474 -15.20 0.51 15.36
C TYR A 474 -14.22 -0.65 15.27
N PHE A 475 -14.70 -1.84 15.51
CA PHE A 475 -13.98 -3.08 15.25
C PHE A 475 -14.75 -3.93 14.25
N VAL A 476 -14.14 -4.21 13.12
CA VAL A 476 -14.63 -5.14 12.10
C VAL A 476 -13.83 -6.42 12.27
N GLY A 477 -14.32 -7.32 13.12
CA GLY A 477 -13.60 -8.49 13.62
C GLY A 477 -13.56 -9.68 12.66
N CYS A 478 -13.97 -9.51 11.41
CA CYS A 478 -13.97 -10.55 10.39
C CYS A 478 -13.61 -9.97 9.02
N ASP A 479 -13.15 -10.83 8.11
CA ASP A 479 -12.98 -10.46 6.72
C ASP A 479 -14.35 -10.26 6.07
N LEU A 480 -14.52 -9.15 5.40
CA LEU A 480 -15.70 -8.83 4.62
C LEU A 480 -15.31 -8.61 3.16
N ASN A 481 -16.14 -9.04 2.23
CA ASN A 481 -15.96 -8.70 0.82
C ASN A 481 -16.27 -7.22 0.56
N VAL A 482 -15.86 -6.72 -0.61
CA VAL A 482 -16.01 -5.30 -0.97
C VAL A 482 -17.47 -4.81 -0.92
N ALA A 483 -18.46 -5.67 -1.22
CA ALA A 483 -19.85 -5.28 -1.17
C ALA A 483 -20.33 -5.05 0.27
N ASP A 484 -19.98 -5.98 1.17
CA ASP A 484 -20.33 -5.89 2.58
C ASP A 484 -19.56 -4.73 3.27
N LEU A 485 -18.28 -4.51 2.93
CA LEU A 485 -17.53 -3.33 3.35
C LEU A 485 -18.17 -2.03 2.86
N THR A 486 -18.71 -2.01 1.64
CA THR A 486 -19.38 -0.84 1.09
C THR A 486 -20.63 -0.47 1.90
N GLU A 487 -21.43 -1.46 2.29
CA GLU A 487 -22.60 -1.20 3.15
C GLU A 487 -22.17 -0.74 4.55
N PHE A 488 -21.14 -1.37 5.14
CA PHE A 488 -20.58 -0.91 6.42
C PHE A 488 -20.14 0.55 6.35
N VAL A 489 -19.42 0.94 5.30
CA VAL A 489 -18.95 2.33 5.09
C VAL A 489 -20.13 3.29 4.96
N ARG A 490 -21.17 2.94 4.19
CA ARG A 490 -22.39 3.76 4.02
C ARG A 490 -23.14 3.99 5.31
N GLU A 491 -23.30 2.95 6.11
CA GLU A 491 -24.10 2.99 7.31
C GLU A 491 -23.40 3.65 8.49
N ASN A 492 -22.05 3.54 8.56
CA ASN A 492 -21.32 3.89 9.77
C ASN A 492 -20.30 5.03 9.59
N ILE A 493 -19.83 5.27 8.36
CA ILE A 493 -18.73 6.21 8.11
C ILE A 493 -19.17 7.44 7.31
N VAL A 494 -19.92 7.23 6.24
CA VAL A 494 -20.40 8.32 5.38
C VAL A 494 -21.55 9.04 6.09
N GLU A 495 -21.29 10.23 6.57
CA GLU A 495 -22.35 11.11 7.04
C GLU A 495 -23.19 11.58 5.84
N ASP A 496 -24.48 11.90 6.07
CA ASP A 496 -25.37 12.56 5.08
C ASP A 496 -24.83 13.96 4.69
N SER A 497 -23.59 14.01 4.22
CA SER A 497 -22.93 15.25 3.85
C SER A 497 -23.14 15.55 2.36
N ALA A 498 -23.39 16.81 2.07
CA ALA A 498 -23.66 17.38 0.75
C ALA A 498 -22.54 17.20 -0.31
N ASN A 499 -21.47 16.46 0.02
CA ASN A 499 -20.33 16.16 -0.83
C ASN A 499 -20.36 14.76 -1.46
N VAL A 500 -21.42 13.98 -1.25
CA VAL A 500 -21.61 12.73 -1.98
C VAL A 500 -21.89 13.11 -3.43
N ALA A 501 -20.96 12.79 -4.33
CA ALA A 501 -21.22 12.86 -5.77
C ALA A 501 -22.56 12.19 -6.03
N ASN A 502 -23.44 12.90 -6.71
CA ASN A 502 -24.84 12.60 -6.95
C ASN A 502 -25.16 11.09 -6.92
N PRO A 503 -25.82 10.55 -5.90
CA PRO A 503 -25.97 9.08 -5.69
C PRO A 503 -26.71 8.36 -6.81
N THR A 504 -27.20 9.09 -7.81
CA THR A 504 -27.90 8.56 -8.97
C THR A 504 -26.98 8.08 -10.10
N ASP A 505 -25.68 8.39 -10.09
CA ASP A 505 -24.73 7.89 -11.10
C ASP A 505 -23.48 7.34 -10.40
N SER A 506 -23.63 6.19 -9.74
CA SER A 506 -22.54 5.44 -9.02
C SER A 506 -21.39 5.00 -9.95
N ASP A 507 -21.46 5.32 -11.24
CA ASP A 507 -20.44 5.03 -12.24
C ASP A 507 -19.51 6.23 -12.50
N VAL A 508 -19.72 7.36 -11.83
CA VAL A 508 -18.89 8.56 -12.01
C VAL A 508 -18.08 8.81 -10.74
N LEU A 509 -16.77 8.75 -10.88
CA LEU A 509 -15.83 9.15 -9.85
C LEU A 509 -15.55 10.65 -9.98
N HIS A 510 -15.55 11.35 -8.85
CA HIS A 510 -15.31 12.79 -8.79
C HIS A 510 -14.07 13.07 -7.94
N THR A 511 -13.16 13.88 -8.47
CA THR A 511 -12.02 14.41 -7.73
C THR A 511 -11.88 15.91 -7.98
N VAL A 512 -11.22 16.59 -7.07
CA VAL A 512 -11.01 18.03 -7.14
C VAL A 512 -9.53 18.32 -6.96
N ARG A 513 -8.97 19.13 -7.87
CA ARG A 513 -7.62 19.69 -7.70
C ARG A 513 -7.71 21.20 -7.47
N LYS A 514 -6.91 21.73 -6.57
CA LYS A 514 -6.97 23.13 -6.13
C LYS A 514 -5.61 23.81 -6.10
N SER A 515 -5.62 25.11 -6.38
CA SER A 515 -4.57 26.05 -6.02
C SER A 515 -5.20 27.25 -5.31
N ALA A 516 -4.39 28.23 -4.94
CA ALA A 516 -4.89 29.47 -4.35
C ALA A 516 -5.90 30.20 -5.27
N ASP A 517 -5.75 30.07 -6.60
CA ASP A 517 -6.45 30.86 -7.60
C ASP A 517 -7.46 30.07 -8.43
N ALA A 518 -7.44 28.74 -8.39
CA ALA A 518 -8.26 27.90 -9.27
C ALA A 518 -8.69 26.58 -8.60
N THR A 519 -9.86 26.09 -9.02
CA THR A 519 -10.40 24.78 -8.67
C THR A 519 -10.77 24.05 -9.95
N PHE A 520 -10.41 22.78 -10.05
CA PHE A 520 -10.66 21.92 -11.18
C PHE A 520 -11.40 20.66 -10.72
N ASP A 521 -12.61 20.49 -11.23
CA ASP A 521 -13.43 19.30 -10.99
C ASP A 521 -13.24 18.29 -12.11
N PHE A 522 -12.90 17.05 -11.74
CA PHE A 522 -12.75 15.94 -12.67
C PHE A 522 -13.87 14.93 -12.43
N TYR A 523 -14.60 14.60 -13.50
CA TYR A 523 -15.65 13.59 -13.51
C TYR A 523 -15.26 12.46 -14.46
N LEU A 524 -14.98 11.30 -13.90
CA LEU A 524 -14.45 10.15 -14.62
C LEU A 524 -15.47 9.02 -14.57
N ARG A 525 -15.89 8.52 -15.73
CA ARG A 525 -16.79 7.37 -15.77
C ARG A 525 -15.99 6.08 -15.61
N ALA A 526 -16.21 5.39 -14.49
CA ALA A 526 -15.76 4.03 -14.32
C ALA A 526 -16.52 3.14 -15.31
N ALA A 527 -15.80 2.47 -16.22
CA ALA A 527 -16.44 1.47 -17.06
C ALA A 527 -16.78 0.27 -16.18
N ARG A 528 -18.07 0.11 -15.86
CA ARG A 528 -18.55 -1.17 -15.32
C ARG A 528 -18.58 -2.21 -16.44
N LYS A 529 -18.13 -3.41 -16.11
CA LYS A 529 -18.26 -4.59 -16.99
C LYS A 529 -19.69 -5.07 -17.05
#